data_93be73f41cf8a53624c1ae32a985c00c
#
_entry.id   93be73f41cf8a53624c1ae32a985c00c
#
_cell.length_a   1.000
_cell.length_b   1.000
_cell.length_c   1.000
_cell.angle_alpha   90.00
_cell.angle_beta   90.00
_cell.angle_gamma   90.00
#
_symmetry.space_group_name_H-M   'P 1'
#
loop_
_entity.id
_entity.type
_entity.pdbx_description
1 polymer ?
#
loop_
_entity_poly.entity_id
_entity_poly.type
_entity_poly.pdbx_seq_one_letter_code
_entity_poly.pdbx_strand_id
1 'polypeptide(L)'
;MKDIFISYKNDGEGNNFAARLSKDLRDRGFSVYFNPDEQHAGDFPDRLRLAVEECKDFLLIVTRACLEQLINNEDVDWIREEVLTAKKHKKNIIPLLMPNTSMPKDNTIMPDALRFLPNQDAITMPETYDRSPLDQMLSWLVSKGIKDDEYKDAFNLNSNFDVQKKFESIMVESNAGNVRAKYQLALFYYYGITSEDGQSVRDYKKAFDLFDEVYKSNSTLKYHAATMIAIRVVGCCWYLN
;
A
#
# COMPACT_ATOMS: atom_id res chain seq x y z
N MET A 1 -1.88 10.73 10.83
CA MET A 1 -1.61 11.10 9.42
C MET A 1 -1.64 9.85 8.58
N LYS A 2 -2.41 9.81 7.51
CA LYS A 2 -2.45 8.69 6.56
C LYS A 2 -1.52 8.99 5.39
N ASP A 3 -0.87 7.97 4.85
CA ASP A 3 0.02 8.18 3.70
C ASP A 3 -0.77 8.31 2.40
N ILE A 4 -1.76 7.44 2.22
CA ILE A 4 -2.52 7.29 0.98
C ILE A 4 -4.01 7.47 1.26
N PHE A 5 -4.68 8.23 0.42
CA PHE A 5 -6.14 8.34 0.34
C PHE A 5 -6.62 7.66 -0.94
N ILE A 6 -7.62 6.79 -0.84
CA ILE A 6 -8.26 6.14 -1.98
C ILE A 6 -9.65 6.73 -2.18
N SER A 7 -9.81 7.48 -3.26
CA SER A 7 -11.07 8.03 -3.73
C SER A 7 -11.68 7.11 -4.80
N TYR A 8 -12.96 6.81 -4.69
CA TYR A 8 -13.66 5.90 -5.60
C TYR A 8 -15.16 6.16 -5.58
N LYS A 9 -15.83 5.78 -6.68
CA LYS A 9 -17.28 5.74 -6.72
C LYS A 9 -17.80 4.43 -6.12
N ASN A 10 -18.89 4.54 -5.34
CA ASN A 10 -19.59 3.37 -4.82
C ASN A 10 -20.49 2.75 -5.90
N ASP A 11 -19.89 2.08 -6.87
CA ASP A 11 -20.56 1.51 -8.06
C ASP A 11 -20.32 -0.01 -8.23
N GLY A 12 -19.83 -0.67 -7.18
CA GLY A 12 -19.51 -2.08 -7.21
C GLY A 12 -18.12 -2.38 -7.79
N GLU A 13 -17.78 -1.88 -8.98
CA GLU A 13 -16.45 -2.04 -9.57
C GLU A 13 -15.41 -1.25 -8.78
N GLY A 14 -15.68 0.04 -8.53
CA GLY A 14 -14.82 0.91 -7.74
C GLY A 14 -14.61 0.38 -6.32
N ASN A 15 -15.69 -0.06 -5.64
CA ASN A 15 -15.60 -0.63 -4.29
C ASN A 15 -14.72 -1.85 -4.23
N ASN A 16 -14.95 -2.81 -5.12
CA ASN A 16 -14.22 -4.07 -5.12
C ASN A 16 -12.73 -3.86 -5.37
N PHE A 17 -12.41 -2.97 -6.32
CA PHE A 17 -11.02 -2.64 -6.61
C PHE A 17 -10.39 -1.86 -5.45
N ALA A 18 -11.06 -0.85 -4.89
CA ALA A 18 -10.59 -0.06 -3.76
C ALA A 18 -10.29 -0.93 -2.53
N ALA A 19 -11.17 -1.89 -2.22
CA ALA A 19 -11.00 -2.81 -1.10
C ALA A 19 -9.74 -3.68 -1.27
N ARG A 20 -9.54 -4.26 -2.47
CA ARG A 20 -8.36 -5.08 -2.78
C ARG A 20 -7.09 -4.25 -2.73
N LEU A 21 -7.09 -3.09 -3.38
CA LEU A 21 -5.96 -2.16 -3.40
C LEU A 21 -5.59 -1.69 -1.99
N SER A 22 -6.59 -1.32 -1.18
CA SER A 22 -6.39 -0.91 0.20
C SER A 22 -5.74 -2.01 1.04
N LYS A 23 -6.16 -3.26 0.84
CA LYS A 23 -5.55 -4.41 1.50
C LYS A 23 -4.09 -4.58 1.08
N ASP A 24 -3.81 -4.60 -0.22
CA ASP A 24 -2.46 -4.78 -0.75
C ASP A 24 -1.50 -3.68 -0.29
N LEU A 25 -1.97 -2.42 -0.27
CA LEU A 25 -1.16 -1.29 0.21
C LEU A 25 -0.89 -1.40 1.72
N ARG A 26 -1.87 -1.82 2.50
CA ARG A 26 -1.69 -2.05 3.95
C ARG A 26 -0.74 -3.21 4.22
N ASP A 27 -0.84 -4.29 3.45
CA ASP A 27 0.06 -5.45 3.53
C ASP A 27 1.52 -5.05 3.21
N ARG A 28 1.70 -3.99 2.40
CA ARG A 28 3.01 -3.35 2.09
C ARG A 28 3.40 -2.25 3.08
N GLY A 29 2.65 -2.07 4.16
CA GLY A 29 2.97 -1.14 5.25
C GLY A 29 2.58 0.30 5.04
N PHE A 30 1.79 0.61 4.00
CA PHE A 30 1.24 1.94 3.84
C PHE A 30 0.09 2.20 4.81
N SER A 31 0.01 3.40 5.33
CA SER A 31 -1.15 3.88 6.08
C SER A 31 -2.20 4.40 5.11
N VAL A 32 -3.29 3.65 4.92
CA VAL A 32 -4.30 3.93 3.90
C VAL A 32 -5.59 4.40 4.52
N TYR A 33 -6.12 5.52 4.02
CA TYR A 33 -7.52 5.91 4.23
C TYR A 33 -8.37 5.26 3.12
N PHE A 34 -9.27 4.42 3.53
CA PHE A 34 -10.27 3.76 2.71
C PHE A 34 -11.50 3.55 3.59
N ASN A 35 -12.62 4.11 3.20
CA ASN A 35 -13.87 4.01 3.96
C ASN A 35 -14.94 3.32 3.11
N PRO A 36 -15.21 2.03 3.33
CA PRO A 36 -16.26 1.30 2.62
C PRO A 36 -17.67 1.64 3.09
N ASP A 37 -17.80 2.27 4.28
CA ASP A 37 -19.09 2.53 4.94
C ASP A 37 -19.52 4.01 4.79
N GLU A 38 -19.46 4.57 3.61
CA GLU A 38 -19.75 5.99 3.32
C GLU A 38 -21.19 6.47 3.67
N GLN A 39 -22.01 5.65 4.33
CA GLN A 39 -23.43 5.94 4.56
C GLN A 39 -23.78 6.54 5.92
N HIS A 40 -22.83 6.94 6.74
CA HIS A 40 -23.16 7.46 8.08
C HIS A 40 -23.26 8.99 8.10
N ALA A 41 -24.47 9.47 8.36
CA ALA A 41 -24.81 10.87 8.60
C ALA A 41 -24.03 11.42 9.80
N GLY A 42 -23.49 12.61 9.68
CA GLY A 42 -22.78 13.35 10.74
C GLY A 42 -21.57 14.10 10.19
N ASP A 43 -20.60 14.44 11.01
CA ASP A 43 -19.36 15.22 10.70
C ASP A 43 -18.43 14.60 9.64
N PHE A 44 -19.02 13.85 8.73
CA PHE A 44 -18.37 13.08 7.66
C PHE A 44 -17.59 13.96 6.67
N PRO A 45 -18.13 15.10 6.19
CA PRO A 45 -17.42 15.97 5.27
C PRO A 45 -16.10 16.48 5.82
N ASP A 46 -16.04 16.85 7.08
CA ASP A 46 -14.84 17.41 7.70
C ASP A 46 -13.76 16.34 7.93
N ARG A 47 -14.16 15.14 8.32
CA ARG A 47 -13.23 13.99 8.47
C ARG A 47 -12.63 13.58 7.13
N LEU A 48 -13.44 13.57 6.08
CA LEU A 48 -13.01 13.23 4.74
C LEU A 48 -12.02 14.28 4.22
N ARG A 49 -12.37 15.55 4.36
CA ARG A 49 -11.49 16.68 4.00
C ARG A 49 -10.16 16.60 4.72
N LEU A 50 -10.18 16.41 6.04
CA LEU A 50 -8.95 16.27 6.83
C LEU A 50 -8.11 15.07 6.37
N ALA A 51 -8.75 13.93 6.05
CA ALA A 51 -8.01 12.77 5.55
C ALA A 51 -7.31 13.05 4.22
N VAL A 52 -7.95 13.78 3.30
CA VAL A 52 -7.33 14.24 2.05
C VAL A 52 -6.23 15.27 2.33
N GLU A 53 -6.46 16.21 3.25
CA GLU A 53 -5.47 17.22 3.63
C GLU A 53 -4.22 16.62 4.29
N GLU A 54 -4.37 15.53 5.00
CA GLU A 54 -3.26 14.85 5.70
C GLU A 54 -2.51 13.85 4.84
N CYS A 55 -3.11 13.30 3.78
CA CYS A 55 -2.44 12.31 2.94
C CYS A 55 -1.30 12.93 2.12
N LYS A 56 -0.41 12.09 1.61
CA LYS A 56 0.65 12.47 0.64
C LYS A 56 0.22 12.13 -0.76
N ASP A 57 -0.31 10.92 -0.94
CA ASP A 57 -0.76 10.39 -2.21
C ASP A 57 -2.28 10.26 -2.22
N PHE A 58 -2.87 10.66 -3.32
CA PHE A 58 -4.30 10.60 -3.58
C PHE A 58 -4.53 9.70 -4.80
N LEU A 59 -5.05 8.51 -4.58
CA LEU A 59 -5.38 7.55 -5.62
C LEU A 59 -6.84 7.72 -6.00
N LEU A 60 -7.11 8.07 -7.26
CA LEU A 60 -8.46 8.19 -7.80
C LEU A 60 -8.78 6.97 -8.67
N ILE A 61 -9.69 6.12 -8.22
CA ILE A 61 -10.19 5.00 -9.01
C ILE A 61 -11.24 5.52 -9.98
N VAL A 62 -10.91 5.50 -11.27
CA VAL A 62 -11.74 6.05 -12.33
C VAL A 62 -12.43 4.90 -13.05
N THR A 63 -13.64 4.57 -12.62
CA THR A 63 -14.59 3.76 -13.38
C THR A 63 -15.29 4.61 -14.42
N ARG A 64 -15.96 3.98 -15.38
CA ARG A 64 -16.79 4.70 -16.35
C ARG A 64 -17.85 5.57 -15.66
N ALA A 65 -18.53 5.02 -14.66
CA ALA A 65 -19.55 5.74 -13.90
C ALA A 65 -18.96 6.89 -13.06
N CYS A 66 -17.74 6.72 -12.53
CA CYS A 66 -17.02 7.80 -11.86
C CYS A 66 -16.70 8.95 -12.82
N LEU A 67 -16.20 8.63 -14.02
CA LEU A 67 -15.88 9.63 -15.03
C LEU A 67 -17.12 10.38 -15.52
N GLU A 68 -18.22 9.68 -15.79
CA GLU A 68 -19.50 10.28 -16.17
C GLU A 68 -20.01 11.25 -15.09
N GLN A 69 -19.91 10.89 -13.81
CA GLN A 69 -20.26 11.76 -12.68
C GLN A 69 -19.39 13.01 -12.63
N LEU A 70 -18.07 12.88 -12.77
CA LEU A 70 -17.15 14.01 -12.77
C LEU A 70 -17.40 14.99 -13.92
N ILE A 71 -17.87 14.50 -15.08
CA ILE A 71 -18.21 15.31 -16.26
C ILE A 71 -19.54 16.03 -16.06
N ASN A 72 -20.57 15.33 -15.59
CA ASN A 72 -21.97 15.81 -15.62
C ASN A 72 -22.29 16.89 -14.55
N ASN A 73 -21.37 17.20 -13.64
CA ASN A 73 -21.50 18.28 -12.68
C ASN A 73 -22.76 18.19 -11.78
N GLU A 74 -23.05 17.02 -11.23
CA GLU A 74 -24.15 16.84 -10.27
C GLU A 74 -23.90 17.60 -8.97
N ASP A 75 -24.96 18.11 -8.33
CA ASP A 75 -24.91 19.14 -7.26
C ASP A 75 -24.19 18.74 -5.98
N VAL A 76 -24.08 17.45 -5.67
CA VAL A 76 -23.32 16.95 -4.52
C VAL A 76 -22.43 15.79 -4.98
N ASP A 77 -21.22 16.12 -5.33
CA ASP A 77 -20.21 15.15 -5.78
C ASP A 77 -19.02 15.12 -4.81
N TRP A 78 -19.03 14.16 -3.90
CA TRP A 78 -17.95 13.96 -2.93
C TRP A 78 -16.61 13.67 -3.60
N ILE A 79 -16.61 12.91 -4.70
CA ILE A 79 -15.38 12.60 -5.44
C ILE A 79 -14.77 13.88 -6.00
N ARG A 80 -15.61 14.78 -6.51
CA ARG A 80 -15.16 16.09 -6.98
C ARG A 80 -14.55 16.92 -5.86
N GLU A 81 -15.21 17.00 -4.71
CA GLU A 81 -14.70 17.72 -3.53
C GLU A 81 -13.36 17.14 -3.06
N GLU A 82 -13.22 15.83 -3.05
CA GLU A 82 -11.97 15.14 -2.71
C GLU A 82 -10.85 15.50 -3.69
N VAL A 83 -11.12 15.42 -5.00
CA VAL A 83 -10.16 15.75 -6.07
C VAL A 83 -9.75 17.23 -5.99
N LEU A 84 -10.69 18.13 -5.78
CA LEU A 84 -10.40 19.56 -5.65
C LEU A 84 -9.62 19.87 -4.37
N THR A 85 -9.93 19.21 -3.27
CA THR A 85 -9.18 19.31 -2.02
C THR A 85 -7.76 18.80 -2.22
N ALA A 86 -7.59 17.64 -2.85
CA ALA A 86 -6.26 17.10 -3.17
C ALA A 86 -5.45 18.06 -4.03
N LYS A 87 -6.05 18.65 -5.07
CA LYS A 87 -5.42 19.66 -5.92
C LYS A 87 -5.01 20.91 -5.12
N LYS A 88 -5.94 21.46 -4.32
CA LYS A 88 -5.70 22.62 -3.47
C LYS A 88 -4.51 22.43 -2.55
N HIS A 89 -4.40 21.24 -1.97
CA HIS A 89 -3.32 20.88 -1.03
C HIS A 89 -2.09 20.25 -1.71
N LYS A 90 -2.02 20.33 -3.06
CA LYS A 90 -0.88 19.86 -3.88
C LYS A 90 -0.49 18.41 -3.60
N LYS A 91 -1.50 17.54 -3.45
CA LYS A 91 -1.27 16.11 -3.27
C LYS A 91 -0.77 15.47 -4.55
N ASN A 92 -0.06 14.37 -4.44
CA ASN A 92 0.30 13.54 -5.57
C ASN A 92 -0.96 12.79 -6.04
N ILE A 93 -1.60 13.27 -7.09
CA ILE A 93 -2.86 12.71 -7.62
C ILE A 93 -2.52 11.70 -8.70
N ILE A 94 -2.90 10.45 -8.49
CA ILE A 94 -2.67 9.33 -9.43
C ILE A 94 -4.03 8.74 -9.84
N PRO A 95 -4.52 9.02 -11.04
CA PRO A 95 -5.71 8.35 -11.57
C PRO A 95 -5.41 6.91 -11.97
N LEU A 96 -6.24 5.98 -11.49
CA LEU A 96 -6.22 4.57 -11.83
C LEU A 96 -7.42 4.28 -12.71
N LEU A 97 -7.19 4.14 -14.01
CA LEU A 97 -8.24 3.92 -15.00
C LEU A 97 -8.66 2.46 -15.01
N MET A 98 -9.90 2.21 -14.67
CA MET A 98 -10.44 0.86 -14.71
C MET A 98 -10.60 0.37 -16.16
N PRO A 99 -10.73 -0.95 -16.40
CA PRO A 99 -10.85 -1.50 -17.75
C PRO A 99 -11.93 -0.77 -18.57
N ASN A 100 -11.64 -0.58 -19.85
CA ASN A 100 -12.53 0.13 -20.77
C ASN A 100 -12.86 1.59 -20.42
N THR A 101 -12.03 2.21 -19.53
CA THR A 101 -12.15 3.63 -19.17
C THR A 101 -10.92 4.38 -19.66
N SER A 102 -11.13 5.56 -20.22
CA SER A 102 -10.05 6.46 -20.64
C SER A 102 -10.41 7.91 -20.32
N MET A 103 -9.41 8.69 -19.93
CA MET A 103 -9.61 10.13 -19.77
C MET A 103 -9.96 10.79 -21.10
N PRO A 104 -10.85 11.81 -21.11
CA PRO A 104 -11.18 12.53 -22.34
C PRO A 104 -9.93 13.21 -22.90
N LYS A 105 -9.73 13.07 -24.23
CA LYS A 105 -8.65 13.77 -24.94
C LYS A 105 -8.86 15.28 -24.98
N ASP A 106 -10.13 15.68 -25.07
CA ASP A 106 -10.56 17.07 -24.99
C ASP A 106 -10.92 17.39 -23.53
N ASN A 107 -10.07 18.15 -22.87
CA ASN A 107 -10.29 18.52 -21.47
C ASN A 107 -11.43 19.55 -21.28
N THR A 108 -11.95 20.14 -22.37
CA THR A 108 -13.09 21.07 -22.32
C THR A 108 -14.40 20.38 -21.95
N ILE A 109 -14.45 19.05 -22.10
CA ILE A 109 -15.59 18.22 -21.66
C ILE A 109 -15.69 18.23 -20.13
N MET A 110 -14.56 18.38 -19.44
CA MET A 110 -14.51 18.45 -17.98
C MET A 110 -14.96 19.82 -17.48
N PRO A 111 -15.64 19.89 -16.32
CA PRO A 111 -15.86 21.16 -15.63
C PRO A 111 -14.55 21.92 -15.42
N ASP A 112 -14.58 23.26 -15.51
CA ASP A 112 -13.40 24.12 -15.46
C ASP A 112 -12.43 23.77 -14.32
N ALA A 113 -12.96 23.52 -13.14
CA ALA A 113 -12.19 23.17 -11.96
C ALA A 113 -11.44 21.83 -12.08
N LEU A 114 -11.92 20.91 -12.92
CA LEU A 114 -11.39 19.57 -13.14
C LEU A 114 -10.60 19.40 -14.44
N ARG A 115 -10.48 20.43 -15.30
CA ARG A 115 -9.74 20.38 -16.57
C ARG A 115 -8.28 19.96 -16.44
N PHE A 116 -7.72 19.99 -15.25
CA PHE A 116 -6.37 19.52 -15.00
C PHE A 116 -6.26 17.99 -14.96
N LEU A 117 -7.37 17.30 -14.61
CA LEU A 117 -7.34 15.86 -14.30
C LEU A 117 -6.96 15.00 -15.52
N PRO A 118 -7.45 15.25 -16.76
CA PRO A 118 -7.00 14.52 -17.94
C PRO A 118 -5.52 14.70 -18.28
N ASN A 119 -4.87 15.74 -17.76
CA ASN A 119 -3.45 15.99 -17.96
C ASN A 119 -2.56 15.32 -16.89
N GLN A 120 -3.15 14.64 -15.91
CA GLN A 120 -2.38 13.85 -14.96
C GLN A 120 -1.93 12.54 -15.60
N ASP A 121 -0.71 12.13 -15.28
CA ASP A 121 -0.27 10.77 -15.61
C ASP A 121 -1.20 9.76 -14.94
N ALA A 122 -1.75 8.85 -15.72
CA ALA A 122 -2.72 7.87 -15.29
C ALA A 122 -2.23 6.44 -15.58
N ILE A 123 -2.65 5.50 -14.76
CA ILE A 123 -2.32 4.09 -14.92
C ILE A 123 -3.58 3.33 -15.30
N THR A 124 -3.53 2.61 -16.44
CA THR A 124 -4.62 1.73 -16.86
C THR A 124 -4.52 0.40 -16.12
N MET A 125 -5.61 0.05 -15.43
CA MET A 125 -5.74 -1.22 -14.73
C MET A 125 -6.34 -2.27 -15.68
N PRO A 126 -5.78 -3.49 -15.72
CA PRO A 126 -6.32 -4.58 -16.52
C PRO A 126 -7.57 -5.19 -15.86
N GLU A 127 -8.33 -5.97 -16.63
CA GLU A 127 -9.49 -6.73 -16.10
C GLU A 127 -9.08 -7.74 -15.02
N THR A 128 -7.92 -8.34 -15.19
CA THR A 128 -7.31 -9.20 -14.18
C THR A 128 -6.39 -8.37 -13.28
N TYR A 129 -6.51 -8.55 -11.99
CA TYR A 129 -5.65 -7.88 -11.01
C TYR A 129 -4.19 -8.32 -11.20
N ASP A 130 -3.43 -7.53 -11.94
CA ASP A 130 -2.04 -7.81 -12.31
C ASP A 130 -1.07 -6.98 -11.46
N ARG A 131 0.12 -7.53 -11.25
CA ARG A 131 1.19 -6.90 -10.47
C ARG A 131 1.86 -5.73 -11.22
N SER A 132 2.00 -5.82 -12.53
CA SER A 132 2.73 -4.83 -13.30
C SER A 132 2.20 -3.39 -13.17
N PRO A 133 0.89 -3.12 -13.34
CA PRO A 133 0.33 -1.79 -13.09
C PRO A 133 0.40 -1.35 -11.62
N LEU A 134 0.32 -2.32 -10.69
CA LEU A 134 0.49 -2.03 -9.26
C LEU A 134 1.92 -1.61 -8.94
N ASP A 135 2.91 -2.30 -9.50
CA ASP A 135 4.34 -1.95 -9.32
C ASP A 135 4.63 -0.57 -9.93
N GLN A 136 4.03 -0.25 -11.08
CA GLN A 136 4.11 1.08 -11.67
C GLN A 136 3.49 2.13 -10.72
N MET A 137 2.29 1.90 -10.21
CA MET A 137 1.64 2.80 -9.24
C MET A 137 2.52 2.99 -7.99
N LEU A 138 3.07 1.92 -7.44
CA LEU A 138 3.96 1.98 -6.28
C LEU A 138 5.19 2.85 -6.54
N SER A 139 5.74 2.82 -7.76
CA SER A 139 6.88 3.65 -8.14
C SER A 139 6.56 5.15 -8.21
N TRP A 140 5.27 5.51 -8.38
CA TRP A 140 4.80 6.90 -8.45
C TRP A 140 4.41 7.47 -7.09
N LEU A 141 4.30 6.64 -6.05
CA LEU A 141 3.96 7.11 -4.72
C LEU A 141 5.09 7.96 -4.13
N VAL A 142 4.71 9.10 -3.57
CA VAL A 142 5.60 9.93 -2.74
C VAL A 142 5.71 9.35 -1.34
N SER A 143 4.62 8.75 -0.87
CA SER A 143 4.62 7.97 0.37
C SER A 143 5.59 6.81 0.22
N LYS A 144 6.39 6.66 1.25
CA LYS A 144 7.19 5.44 1.36
C LYS A 144 6.45 4.57 2.35
N GLY A 145 5.89 3.48 1.90
CA GLY A 145 5.47 2.40 2.77
C GLY A 145 6.62 2.04 3.72
N ILE A 146 6.43 1.15 4.63
CA ILE A 146 7.57 0.52 5.30
C ILE A 146 8.39 -0.04 4.15
N LYS A 147 9.48 0.65 3.85
CA LYS A 147 10.19 0.57 2.57
C LYS A 147 10.40 -0.88 2.16
N ASP A 148 9.92 -1.22 0.95
CA ASP A 148 10.61 -2.22 0.13
C ASP A 148 12.14 -2.00 0.13
N ASP A 149 12.62 -0.75 0.32
CA ASP A 149 14.03 -0.45 0.43
C ASP A 149 14.64 -0.96 1.75
N GLU A 150 13.92 -0.96 2.85
CA GLU A 150 14.39 -1.67 4.06
C GLU A 150 14.29 -3.18 3.91
N TYR A 151 13.35 -3.65 3.10
CA TYR A 151 13.24 -5.04 2.66
C TYR A 151 14.33 -5.35 1.63
N LYS A 152 14.54 -4.49 0.64
CA LYS A 152 15.60 -4.60 -0.37
C LYS A 152 16.98 -4.29 0.19
N ASP A 153 17.10 -3.34 1.13
CA ASP A 153 18.37 -3.08 1.82
C ASP A 153 18.71 -4.18 2.84
N ALA A 154 17.71 -4.86 3.39
CA ALA A 154 17.96 -6.13 4.08
C ALA A 154 18.41 -7.23 3.13
N PHE A 155 17.97 -7.16 1.84
CA PHE A 155 18.23 -8.16 0.80
C PHE A 155 18.99 -7.63 -0.41
N ASN A 156 19.42 -6.35 -0.46
CA ASN A 156 20.28 -5.83 -1.53
C ASN A 156 21.72 -6.30 -1.30
N LEU A 157 21.88 -7.59 -1.47
CA LEU A 157 23.08 -8.40 -1.25
C LEU A 157 24.03 -8.31 -2.44
N ASN A 158 24.32 -7.09 -2.91
CA ASN A 158 25.31 -6.91 -3.98
C ASN A 158 26.76 -7.02 -3.52
N SER A 159 27.01 -7.31 -2.23
CA SER A 159 28.34 -7.75 -1.77
C SER A 159 28.18 -8.67 -0.55
N ASN A 160 28.73 -9.86 -0.62
CA ASN A 160 28.69 -10.87 0.45
C ASN A 160 29.28 -10.38 1.77
N PHE A 161 30.15 -9.39 1.75
CA PHE A 161 30.84 -8.87 2.92
C PHE A 161 29.93 -8.04 3.87
N ASP A 162 28.93 -7.37 3.34
CA ASP A 162 28.04 -6.51 4.17
C ASP A 162 26.93 -7.28 4.89
N VAL A 163 26.59 -8.46 4.38
CA VAL A 163 25.45 -9.25 4.90
C VAL A 163 25.73 -9.77 6.31
N GLN A 164 26.92 -10.31 6.52
CA GLN A 164 27.33 -10.89 7.81
C GLN A 164 27.35 -9.80 8.88
N LYS A 165 27.98 -8.65 8.60
CA LYS A 165 28.00 -7.49 9.52
C LYS A 165 26.61 -6.96 9.82
N LYS A 166 25.76 -6.89 8.80
CA LYS A 166 24.37 -6.42 8.97
C LYS A 166 23.55 -7.39 9.80
N PHE A 167 23.71 -8.70 9.59
CA PHE A 167 23.08 -9.74 10.39
C PHE A 167 23.50 -9.64 11.85
N GLU A 168 24.78 -9.49 12.13
CA GLU A 168 25.32 -9.33 13.49
C GLU A 168 24.80 -8.06 14.17
N SER A 169 24.75 -6.93 13.46
CA SER A 169 24.19 -5.67 13.96
C SER A 169 22.71 -5.82 14.31
N ILE A 170 21.93 -6.41 13.41
CA ILE A 170 20.49 -6.66 13.62
C ILE A 170 20.27 -7.61 14.80
N MET A 171 21.12 -8.62 14.97
CA MET A 171 21.04 -9.54 16.09
C MET A 171 21.31 -8.84 17.43
N VAL A 172 22.28 -7.94 17.48
CA VAL A 172 22.56 -7.12 18.67
C VAL A 172 21.39 -6.22 19.01
N GLU A 173 20.83 -5.51 18.03
CA GLU A 173 19.68 -4.64 18.22
C GLU A 173 18.42 -5.41 18.62
N SER A 174 18.20 -6.59 18.04
CA SER A 174 17.10 -7.49 18.39
C SER A 174 17.17 -7.93 19.85
N ASN A 175 18.37 -8.30 20.29
CA ASN A 175 18.63 -8.69 21.69
C ASN A 175 18.46 -7.49 22.64
N ALA A 176 18.70 -6.27 22.18
CA ALA A 176 18.43 -5.05 22.93
C ALA A 176 16.93 -4.68 22.99
N GLY A 177 16.05 -5.50 22.42
CA GLY A 177 14.60 -5.31 22.48
C GLY A 177 14.02 -4.46 21.34
N ASN A 178 14.80 -4.07 20.34
CA ASN A 178 14.32 -3.34 19.17
C ASN A 178 13.37 -4.24 18.35
N VAL A 179 12.07 -3.91 18.38
CA VAL A 179 11.01 -4.69 17.72
C VAL A 179 11.21 -4.77 16.20
N ARG A 180 11.73 -3.70 15.59
CA ARG A 180 12.04 -3.66 14.17
C ARG A 180 13.19 -4.59 13.82
N ALA A 181 14.25 -4.58 14.61
CA ALA A 181 15.36 -5.49 14.44
C ALA A 181 14.94 -6.95 14.64
N LYS A 182 14.03 -7.23 15.60
CA LYS A 182 13.43 -8.57 15.75
C LYS A 182 12.69 -9.02 14.49
N TYR A 183 11.89 -8.13 13.88
CA TYR A 183 11.18 -8.45 12.64
C TYR A 183 12.18 -8.73 11.49
N GLN A 184 13.21 -7.91 11.34
CA GLN A 184 14.24 -8.10 10.33
C GLN A 184 15.00 -9.41 10.56
N LEU A 185 15.40 -9.71 11.80
CA LEU A 185 16.07 -10.95 12.15
C LEU A 185 15.18 -12.19 11.86
N ALA A 186 13.87 -12.08 12.11
CA ALA A 186 12.91 -13.11 11.75
C ALA A 186 12.88 -13.39 10.23
N LEU A 187 12.92 -12.34 9.41
CA LEU A 187 13.00 -12.48 7.95
C LEU A 187 14.32 -13.15 7.50
N PHE A 188 15.45 -12.80 8.15
CA PHE A 188 16.72 -13.45 7.88
C PHE A 188 16.67 -14.95 8.13
N TYR A 189 16.12 -15.38 9.25
CA TYR A 189 15.92 -16.80 9.54
C TYR A 189 14.90 -17.48 8.63
N TYR A 190 13.87 -16.77 8.19
CA TYR A 190 12.82 -17.32 7.32
C TYR A 190 13.32 -17.58 5.91
N TYR A 191 13.95 -16.59 5.27
CA TYR A 191 14.44 -16.72 3.90
C TYR A 191 15.80 -17.43 3.80
N GLY A 192 16.56 -17.42 4.88
CA GLY A 192 17.92 -17.94 4.92
C GLY A 192 18.90 -16.99 4.24
N ILE A 193 20.01 -16.69 4.90
CA ILE A 193 21.16 -16.04 4.30
C ILE A 193 22.20 -17.11 4.09
N THR A 194 22.88 -17.07 2.97
CA THR A 194 24.03 -17.91 2.74
C THR A 194 25.28 -17.14 3.13
N SER A 195 26.02 -17.60 4.12
CA SER A 195 27.32 -17.06 4.50
C SER A 195 28.36 -17.34 3.43
N GLU A 196 29.52 -16.68 3.47
CA GLU A 196 30.62 -16.87 2.49
C GLU A 196 31.10 -18.32 2.37
N ASP A 197 30.98 -19.09 3.46
CA ASP A 197 31.28 -20.52 3.55
C ASP A 197 30.14 -21.43 3.04
N GLY A 198 29.09 -20.85 2.47
CA GLY A 198 27.95 -21.58 1.86
C GLY A 198 26.95 -22.13 2.86
N GLN A 199 27.08 -21.81 4.16
CA GLN A 199 26.09 -22.24 5.15
C GLN A 199 24.89 -21.28 5.17
N SER A 200 23.68 -21.85 5.12
CA SER A 200 22.43 -21.07 5.24
C SER A 200 22.03 -20.97 6.71
N VAL A 201 21.78 -19.75 7.19
CA VAL A 201 21.22 -19.50 8.54
C VAL A 201 19.71 -19.72 8.62
N ARG A 202 19.11 -20.40 7.63
CA ARG A 202 17.67 -20.64 7.63
C ARG A 202 17.25 -21.44 8.86
N ASP A 203 16.35 -20.85 9.65
CA ASP A 203 15.79 -21.47 10.85
C ASP A 203 14.34 -21.01 11.02
N TYR A 204 13.41 -21.79 10.49
CA TYR A 204 11.99 -21.44 10.57
C TYR A 204 11.46 -21.35 12.00
N LYS A 205 12.01 -22.14 12.93
CA LYS A 205 11.57 -22.08 14.32
C LYS A 205 11.91 -20.73 14.93
N LYS A 206 13.17 -20.31 14.83
CA LYS A 206 13.60 -18.99 15.30
C LYS A 206 12.87 -17.84 14.59
N ALA A 207 12.62 -17.98 13.29
CA ALA A 207 11.86 -17.00 12.54
C ALA A 207 10.47 -16.79 13.14
N PHE A 208 9.74 -17.88 13.37
CA PHE A 208 8.38 -17.79 13.90
C PHE A 208 8.32 -17.40 15.37
N ASP A 209 9.29 -17.79 16.19
CA ASP A 209 9.39 -17.33 17.58
C ASP A 209 9.55 -15.79 17.62
N LEU A 210 10.41 -15.23 16.76
CA LEU A 210 10.59 -13.78 16.62
C LEU A 210 9.37 -13.08 16.05
N PHE A 211 8.70 -13.66 15.04
CA PHE A 211 7.43 -13.08 14.52
C PHE A 211 6.36 -13.07 15.60
N ASP A 212 6.27 -14.08 16.45
CA ASP A 212 5.32 -14.12 17.56
C ASP A 212 5.62 -13.03 18.62
N GLU A 213 6.90 -12.79 18.93
CA GLU A 213 7.29 -11.68 19.80
C GLU A 213 6.91 -10.32 19.20
N VAL A 214 7.14 -10.12 17.89
CA VAL A 214 6.75 -8.89 17.18
C VAL A 214 5.22 -8.74 17.15
N TYR A 215 4.48 -9.81 16.93
CA TYR A 215 3.02 -9.82 16.96
C TYR A 215 2.45 -9.41 18.32
N LYS A 216 3.04 -9.87 19.40
CA LYS A 216 2.66 -9.53 20.78
C LYS A 216 3.08 -8.11 21.18
N SER A 217 3.96 -7.48 20.42
CA SER A 217 4.38 -6.10 20.68
C SER A 217 3.31 -5.08 20.30
N ASN A 218 3.40 -3.87 20.86
CA ASN A 218 2.50 -2.77 20.50
C ASN A 218 2.99 -2.00 19.26
N SER A 219 3.74 -2.64 18.37
CA SER A 219 4.30 -2.08 17.15
C SER A 219 3.32 -2.20 15.98
N THR A 220 3.41 -1.29 15.02
CA THR A 220 2.70 -1.39 13.72
C THR A 220 3.10 -2.65 12.93
N LEU A 221 4.29 -3.20 13.20
CA LEU A 221 4.81 -4.43 12.57
C LEU A 221 4.05 -5.71 13.00
N LYS A 222 3.19 -5.64 14.02
CA LYS A 222 2.39 -6.79 14.48
C LYS A 222 1.52 -7.39 13.36
N TYR A 223 1.01 -6.57 12.45
CA TYR A 223 0.17 -7.05 11.34
C TYR A 223 0.98 -7.82 10.30
N HIS A 224 2.21 -7.39 10.02
CA HIS A 224 3.12 -8.11 9.13
C HIS A 224 3.58 -9.42 9.75
N ALA A 225 3.90 -9.42 11.04
CA ALA A 225 4.23 -10.63 11.78
C ALA A 225 3.06 -11.63 11.78
N ALA A 226 1.81 -11.15 11.96
CA ALA A 226 0.61 -11.98 11.87
C ALA A 226 0.47 -12.66 10.49
N THR A 227 0.75 -11.94 9.40
CA THR A 227 0.74 -12.49 8.04
C THR A 227 1.77 -13.60 7.89
N MET A 228 3.00 -13.41 8.38
CA MET A 228 4.05 -14.41 8.33
C MET A 228 3.69 -15.67 9.14
N ILE A 229 3.07 -15.48 10.31
CA ILE A 229 2.57 -16.60 11.14
C ILE A 229 1.44 -17.36 10.43
N ALA A 230 0.51 -16.65 9.77
CA ALA A 230 -0.59 -17.26 9.03
C ALA A 230 -0.10 -18.13 7.85
N ILE A 231 0.96 -17.71 7.15
CA ILE A 231 1.60 -18.48 6.08
C ILE A 231 2.09 -19.84 6.59
N ARG A 232 2.60 -19.92 7.83
CA ARG A 232 2.98 -21.19 8.46
C ARG A 232 1.80 -22.15 8.59
N VAL A 233 0.65 -21.66 9.04
CA VAL A 233 -0.54 -22.48 9.26
C VAL A 233 -1.04 -23.06 7.94
N VAL A 234 -1.06 -22.26 6.88
CA VAL A 234 -1.47 -22.69 5.54
C VAL A 234 -0.42 -23.62 4.91
N GLY A 235 0.88 -23.31 5.06
CA GLY A 235 1.98 -24.13 4.52
C GLY A 235 2.09 -25.51 5.16
N CYS A 236 1.81 -25.66 6.45
CA CYS A 236 1.79 -26.96 7.11
C CYS A 236 0.70 -27.90 6.59
N CYS A 237 -0.40 -27.38 6.04
CA CYS A 237 -1.45 -28.20 5.42
C CYS A 237 -1.05 -28.81 4.07
N TRP A 238 0.00 -28.29 3.40
CA TRP A 238 0.47 -28.80 2.10
C TRP A 238 1.56 -29.88 2.21
N TYR A 239 2.16 -30.06 3.39
CA TYR A 239 3.21 -31.07 3.62
C TYR A 239 2.72 -32.30 4.39
N LEU A 240 1.41 -32.39 4.69
CA LEU A 240 0.80 -33.53 5.41
C LEU A 240 -0.20 -34.33 4.55
N ASN A 241 -0.19 -34.15 3.22
CA ASN A 241 -0.94 -35.02 2.28
C ASN A 241 0.01 -35.63 1.28
#